data_3d7d5cbc08ad12641ca8ad2bfb0b3678
#
_entry.id   3d7d5cbc08ad12641ca8ad2bfb0b3678
#
_cell.length_a   1.000
_cell.length_b   1.000
_cell.length_c   1.000
_cell.angle_alpha   90.00
_cell.angle_beta   90.00
_cell.angle_gamma   90.00
#
_symmetry.space_group_name_H-M   'P 1'
#
loop_
_entity.id
_entity.type
_entity.pdbx_description
1 polymer ?
#
loop_
_entity_poly.entity_id
_entity_poly.type
_entity_poly.pdbx_seq_one_letter_code
_entity_poly.pdbx_strand_id
1 'polypeptide(L)'
;MSELPSTYIRSTSHSLKFANTGKRYAVADFLTEYRKAVDVYVEVLWNCPREWTPGKILDVEHDYLDVPSMISTTDIPIETKLSGRALKCAATQACGMVKAALRRRKLDLEIRQKCIEEDKSIPKRVAYRLDHKPTMPRTAKANAEINSICCSIQDGDHTTFSIWVELKSMFSCDDYARGYSIQIPLKRTKMDDKWRSGEHEVLPSILLSDDAIHIRYRRPVPECKGERITGLDQGVRRMLTASDGTVIPDEGHGFKHVLQKIARKRRGSKAYKRALKERKNYVFHSIKQVDWSVYKLINLERHFDIKRGRKTSRMLTAFSNPQIRNALYMRTTEELGVPLQEVDNVCNSLRCPMDGWVHVKNRPRKGVVFRCCKCGYVDDADEVGAINANLHSEGLPDCSHALVFAWKLHKKSGFFWTNEGFFDEKGNPISVVGSSQSPTGLK
;
A
#
# COMPACT_ATOMS: atom_id res chain seq x y z
N MET A 1 6.54 4.90 -17.70
CA MET A 1 5.43 5.19 -16.77
C MET A 1 4.57 3.93 -16.69
N SER A 2 4.25 3.42 -15.49
CA SER A 2 3.26 2.36 -15.35
C SER A 2 1.89 2.92 -15.79
N GLU A 3 1.17 2.18 -16.63
CA GLU A 3 -0.19 2.55 -17.01
C GLU A 3 -1.06 2.74 -15.78
N LEU A 4 -1.87 3.78 -15.78
CA LEU A 4 -2.85 4.02 -14.72
C LEU A 4 -3.91 2.91 -14.75
N PRO A 5 -4.40 2.46 -13.59
CA PRO A 5 -5.54 1.56 -13.57
C PRO A 5 -6.76 2.26 -14.19
N SER A 6 -7.50 1.55 -15.03
CA SER A 6 -8.73 2.10 -15.64
C SER A 6 -9.86 2.32 -14.62
N THR A 7 -9.85 1.54 -13.54
CA THR A 7 -10.88 1.59 -12.48
C THR A 7 -10.26 1.41 -11.10
N TYR A 8 -10.99 1.85 -10.07
CA TYR A 8 -10.64 1.60 -8.66
C TYR A 8 -11.86 1.14 -7.86
N ILE A 9 -11.61 0.47 -6.72
CA ILE A 9 -12.66 -0.06 -5.85
C ILE A 9 -12.60 0.63 -4.49
N ARG A 10 -13.78 1.04 -4.01
CA ARG A 10 -13.99 1.59 -2.66
C ARG A 10 -15.08 0.82 -1.95
N SER A 11 -15.00 0.81 -0.62
CA SER A 11 -16.02 0.18 0.20
C SER A 11 -16.57 1.12 1.26
N THR A 12 -17.85 0.95 1.55
CA THR A 12 -18.53 1.58 2.69
C THR A 12 -18.88 0.52 3.72
N SER A 13 -18.92 0.91 4.99
CA SER A 13 -19.23 0.02 6.09
C SER A 13 -20.57 0.40 6.72
N HIS A 14 -21.48 -0.56 6.82
CA HIS A 14 -22.83 -0.38 7.33
C HIS A 14 -23.04 -1.27 8.56
N SER A 15 -23.39 -0.65 9.69
CA SER A 15 -23.61 -1.37 10.94
C SER A 15 -24.85 -2.25 10.87
N LEU A 16 -24.75 -3.46 11.43
CA LEU A 16 -25.87 -4.40 11.61
C LEU A 16 -26.86 -3.99 12.71
N LYS A 17 -26.69 -2.84 13.35
CA LYS A 17 -27.51 -2.41 14.49
C LYS A 17 -29.02 -2.31 14.20
N PHE A 18 -29.40 -2.16 12.94
CA PHE A 18 -30.79 -2.06 12.52
C PHE A 18 -31.44 -3.43 12.22
N ALA A 19 -30.63 -4.48 12.14
CA ALA A 19 -31.14 -5.84 12.06
C ALA A 19 -31.70 -6.27 13.43
N ASN A 20 -32.85 -6.96 13.44
CA ASN A 20 -33.41 -7.52 14.67
C ASN A 20 -32.51 -8.61 15.26
N THR A 21 -32.80 -9.02 16.49
CA THR A 21 -31.97 -9.98 17.24
C THR A 21 -31.85 -11.32 16.52
N GLY A 22 -32.94 -11.86 15.94
CA GLY A 22 -32.90 -13.12 15.21
C GLY A 22 -32.01 -13.09 13.97
N LYS A 23 -32.05 -11.99 13.19
CA LYS A 23 -31.17 -11.81 12.03
C LYS A 23 -29.72 -11.68 12.44
N ARG A 24 -29.42 -10.95 13.53
CA ARG A 24 -28.04 -10.84 14.06
C ARG A 24 -27.53 -12.18 14.57
N TYR A 25 -28.40 -12.99 15.19
CA TYR A 25 -28.05 -14.33 15.62
C TYR A 25 -27.71 -15.23 14.43
N ALA A 26 -28.57 -15.25 13.39
CA ALA A 26 -28.31 -16.02 12.17
C ALA A 26 -26.98 -15.59 11.47
N VAL A 27 -26.66 -14.29 11.44
CA VAL A 27 -25.36 -13.80 10.93
C VAL A 27 -24.20 -14.31 11.79
N ALA A 28 -24.32 -14.30 13.11
CA ALA A 28 -23.26 -14.77 14.02
C ALA A 28 -23.05 -16.30 13.88
N ASP A 29 -24.12 -17.08 13.78
CA ASP A 29 -24.07 -18.52 13.54
C ASP A 29 -23.40 -18.82 12.19
N PHE A 30 -23.84 -18.13 11.13
CA PHE A 30 -23.21 -18.22 9.82
C PHE A 30 -21.71 -17.92 9.84
N LEU A 31 -21.28 -16.81 10.46
CA LEU A 31 -19.88 -16.43 10.52
C LEU A 31 -19.03 -17.45 11.31
N THR A 32 -19.63 -18.07 12.33
CA THR A 32 -18.96 -19.12 13.10
C THR A 32 -18.67 -20.33 12.23
N GLU A 33 -19.68 -20.84 11.52
CA GLU A 33 -19.53 -21.98 10.61
C GLU A 33 -18.64 -21.64 9.41
N TYR A 34 -18.78 -20.44 8.86
CA TYR A 34 -17.98 -19.98 7.73
C TYR A 34 -16.47 -19.91 8.09
N ARG A 35 -16.13 -19.42 9.27
CA ARG A 35 -14.73 -19.36 9.76
C ARG A 35 -14.15 -20.74 9.97
N LYS A 36 -14.93 -21.69 10.48
CA LYS A 36 -14.53 -23.11 10.59
C LYS A 36 -14.21 -23.69 9.21
N ALA A 37 -15.09 -23.47 8.23
CA ALA A 37 -14.87 -23.93 6.87
C ALA A 37 -13.62 -23.30 6.23
N VAL A 38 -13.43 -21.97 6.37
CA VAL A 38 -12.21 -21.29 5.89
C VAL A 38 -10.97 -21.85 6.57
N ASP A 39 -11.03 -22.17 7.86
CA ASP A 39 -9.90 -22.72 8.61
C ASP A 39 -9.49 -24.08 8.08
N VAL A 40 -10.43 -24.99 7.90
CA VAL A 40 -10.19 -26.31 7.30
C VAL A 40 -9.58 -26.18 5.90
N TYR A 41 -10.15 -25.35 5.03
CA TYR A 41 -9.63 -25.17 3.68
C TYR A 41 -8.24 -24.51 3.65
N VAL A 42 -7.97 -23.56 4.55
CA VAL A 42 -6.63 -22.98 4.71
C VAL A 42 -5.65 -24.03 5.19
N GLU A 43 -6.04 -24.88 6.15
CA GLU A 43 -5.17 -25.96 6.68
C GLU A 43 -4.83 -26.97 5.59
N VAL A 44 -5.81 -27.43 4.82
CA VAL A 44 -5.60 -28.35 3.69
C VAL A 44 -4.64 -27.75 2.66
N LEU A 45 -4.90 -26.52 2.22
CA LEU A 45 -4.03 -25.82 1.26
C LEU A 45 -2.61 -25.58 1.81
N TRP A 46 -2.49 -25.32 3.12
CA TRP A 46 -1.21 -25.04 3.75
C TRP A 46 -0.36 -26.29 3.95
N ASN A 47 -1.00 -27.43 4.24
CA ASN A 47 -0.36 -28.73 4.46
C ASN A 47 -0.20 -29.55 3.18
N CYS A 48 -0.65 -29.05 2.02
CA CYS A 48 -0.29 -29.64 0.74
C CYS A 48 1.24 -29.83 0.66
N PRO A 49 1.78 -30.92 0.07
CA PRO A 49 3.17 -31.32 0.21
C PRO A 49 4.13 -30.31 -0.43
N ARG A 50 4.36 -29.23 0.27
CA ARG A 50 5.35 -28.22 -0.04
C ARG A 50 6.48 -28.41 0.95
N GLU A 51 7.64 -28.81 0.45
CA GLU A 51 8.83 -28.93 1.30
C GLU A 51 9.35 -27.54 1.66
N TRP A 52 8.99 -27.06 2.85
CA TRP A 52 9.53 -25.84 3.44
C TRP A 52 10.92 -26.05 4.04
N THR A 53 11.84 -26.69 3.33
CA THR A 53 13.17 -26.99 3.84
C THR A 53 14.09 -25.79 3.68
N PRO A 54 14.80 -25.35 4.75
CA PRO A 54 15.85 -24.32 4.62
C PRO A 54 16.88 -24.78 3.57
N GLY A 55 17.17 -23.93 2.61
CA GLY A 55 18.12 -24.20 1.52
C GLY A 55 17.55 -24.73 0.21
N LYS A 56 16.39 -25.40 0.19
CA LYS A 56 15.69 -25.84 -1.05
C LYS A 56 14.74 -24.80 -1.64
N ILE A 57 14.84 -23.59 -1.18
CA ILE A 57 13.91 -22.48 -1.45
C ILE A 57 14.03 -21.97 -2.90
N LEU A 58 15.02 -22.40 -3.65
CA LEU A 58 15.25 -21.96 -5.04
C LEU A 58 14.28 -22.57 -6.06
N ASP A 59 13.65 -23.70 -5.72
CA ASP A 59 12.68 -24.38 -6.60
C ASP A 59 11.22 -23.90 -6.40
N VAL A 60 11.01 -22.89 -5.61
CA VAL A 60 9.70 -22.46 -5.10
C VAL A 60 8.95 -21.50 -6.07
N GLU A 61 9.46 -21.23 -7.27
CA GLU A 61 8.69 -20.45 -8.26
C GLU A 61 7.36 -21.13 -8.62
N HIS A 62 7.30 -22.44 -8.59
CA HIS A 62 6.10 -23.22 -8.89
C HIS A 62 5.05 -23.17 -7.77
N ASP A 63 5.44 -23.12 -6.50
CA ASP A 63 4.52 -23.22 -5.34
C ASP A 63 3.51 -22.06 -5.22
N TYR A 64 3.85 -20.87 -5.73
CA TYR A 64 2.95 -19.72 -5.68
C TYR A 64 1.91 -19.72 -6.77
N LEU A 65 2.21 -20.37 -7.88
CA LEU A 65 1.29 -20.51 -9.01
C LEU A 65 0.31 -21.66 -8.79
N ASP A 66 0.66 -22.62 -7.91
CA ASP A 66 -0.07 -23.85 -7.68
C ASP A 66 -1.24 -23.70 -6.67
N VAL A 67 -1.37 -22.57 -5.98
CA VAL A 67 -2.57 -22.33 -5.18
C VAL A 67 -3.74 -22.05 -6.12
N PRO A 68 -4.74 -22.93 -6.20
CA PRO A 68 -5.85 -22.78 -7.13
C PRO A 68 -6.68 -21.53 -6.79
N SER A 69 -7.48 -21.05 -7.75
CA SER A 69 -8.44 -19.98 -7.48
C SER A 69 -9.60 -20.45 -6.60
N MET A 70 -9.91 -21.75 -6.65
CA MET A 70 -10.93 -22.41 -5.85
C MET A 70 -10.56 -23.89 -5.70
N ILE A 71 -10.81 -24.49 -4.54
CA ILE A 71 -10.73 -25.92 -4.32
C ILE A 71 -12.10 -26.55 -4.45
N SER A 72 -12.16 -27.83 -4.85
CA SER A 72 -13.41 -28.58 -4.89
C SER A 72 -13.92 -28.81 -3.48
N THR A 73 -15.16 -28.39 -3.23
CA THR A 73 -15.83 -28.60 -1.93
C THR A 73 -16.37 -30.01 -1.77
N THR A 74 -16.46 -30.79 -2.86
CA THR A 74 -16.83 -32.21 -2.84
C THR A 74 -15.66 -33.11 -2.48
N ASP A 75 -14.44 -32.72 -2.90
CA ASP A 75 -13.22 -33.49 -2.61
C ASP A 75 -12.72 -33.29 -1.17
N ILE A 76 -13.15 -32.20 -0.55
CA ILE A 76 -12.82 -31.86 0.86
C ILE A 76 -14.15 -31.64 1.59
N PRO A 77 -14.85 -32.73 1.98
CA PRO A 77 -16.10 -32.62 2.70
C PRO A 77 -15.89 -32.08 4.10
N ILE A 78 -16.73 -31.13 4.49
CA ILE A 78 -16.74 -30.52 5.83
C ILE A 78 -18.11 -30.74 6.46
N GLU A 79 -18.14 -31.27 7.67
CA GLU A 79 -19.35 -31.32 8.48
C GLU A 79 -19.69 -29.91 8.96
N THR A 80 -20.78 -29.33 8.43
CA THR A 80 -21.16 -27.94 8.67
C THR A 80 -22.63 -27.71 8.34
N LYS A 81 -23.20 -26.68 8.94
CA LYS A 81 -24.55 -26.18 8.61
C LYS A 81 -24.57 -25.37 7.30
N LEU A 82 -23.44 -25.03 6.72
CA LEU A 82 -23.36 -24.18 5.53
C LEU A 82 -23.91 -24.87 4.29
N SER A 83 -24.53 -24.09 3.43
CA SER A 83 -24.88 -24.55 2.08
C SER A 83 -23.64 -24.77 1.21
N GLY A 84 -23.75 -25.61 0.18
CA GLY A 84 -22.67 -25.80 -0.80
C GLY A 84 -22.25 -24.50 -1.51
N ARG A 85 -23.15 -23.51 -1.62
CA ARG A 85 -22.83 -22.18 -2.17
C ARG A 85 -21.98 -21.36 -1.21
N ALA A 86 -22.32 -21.37 0.07
CA ALA A 86 -21.52 -20.72 1.12
C ALA A 86 -20.15 -21.37 1.29
N LEU A 87 -20.07 -22.70 1.19
CA LEU A 87 -18.80 -23.43 1.19
C LEU A 87 -17.90 -23.04 0.01
N LYS A 88 -18.45 -22.84 -1.20
CA LYS A 88 -17.67 -22.32 -2.34
C LYS A 88 -17.09 -20.93 -2.07
N CYS A 89 -17.84 -20.05 -1.42
CA CYS A 89 -17.31 -18.74 -1.00
C CYS A 89 -16.14 -18.91 -0.01
N ALA A 90 -16.29 -19.78 0.99
CA ALA A 90 -15.23 -20.06 1.97
C ALA A 90 -13.98 -20.66 1.33
N ALA A 91 -14.13 -21.61 0.41
CA ALA A 91 -13.04 -22.23 -0.34
C ALA A 91 -12.27 -21.20 -1.19
N THR A 92 -12.99 -20.36 -1.94
CA THR A 92 -12.38 -19.27 -2.73
C THR A 92 -11.60 -18.29 -1.85
N GLN A 93 -12.19 -17.91 -0.71
CA GLN A 93 -11.52 -17.02 0.25
C GLN A 93 -10.26 -17.66 0.84
N ALA A 94 -10.30 -18.94 1.20
CA ALA A 94 -9.14 -19.68 1.71
C ALA A 94 -7.98 -19.69 0.71
N CYS A 95 -8.28 -19.97 -0.58
CA CYS A 95 -7.28 -19.88 -1.65
C CYS A 95 -6.65 -18.49 -1.72
N GLY A 96 -7.46 -17.43 -1.69
CA GLY A 96 -7.00 -16.04 -1.67
C GLY A 96 -6.11 -15.72 -0.46
N MET A 97 -6.46 -16.20 0.73
CA MET A 97 -5.69 -16.00 1.96
C MET A 97 -4.32 -16.68 1.89
N VAL A 98 -4.27 -17.93 1.41
CA VAL A 98 -3.01 -18.68 1.24
C VAL A 98 -2.13 -18.01 0.19
N LYS A 99 -2.68 -17.65 -0.98
CA LYS A 99 -1.95 -16.87 -2.01
C LYS A 99 -1.35 -15.58 -1.44
N ALA A 100 -2.12 -14.82 -0.67
CA ALA A 100 -1.65 -13.57 -0.08
C ALA A 100 -0.51 -13.79 0.93
N ALA A 101 -0.57 -14.85 1.74
CA ALA A 101 0.49 -15.20 2.67
C ALA A 101 1.79 -15.62 1.94
N LEU A 102 1.67 -16.39 0.88
CA LEU A 102 2.80 -16.87 0.08
C LEU A 102 3.40 -15.76 -0.79
N ARG A 103 2.61 -14.82 -1.30
CA ARG A 103 3.10 -13.67 -2.09
C ARG A 103 4.21 -12.90 -1.37
N ARG A 104 4.17 -12.83 -0.05
CA ARG A 104 5.23 -12.19 0.73
C ARG A 104 6.56 -12.89 0.56
N ARG A 105 6.56 -14.23 0.52
CA ARG A 105 7.77 -15.02 0.33
C ARG A 105 8.35 -14.82 -1.07
N LYS A 106 7.50 -14.77 -2.10
CA LYS A 106 7.92 -14.43 -3.46
C LYS A 106 8.66 -13.09 -3.49
N LEU A 107 8.11 -12.04 -2.88
CA LEU A 107 8.77 -10.74 -2.78
C LEU A 107 10.11 -10.80 -2.02
N ASP A 108 10.22 -11.64 -1.01
CA ASP A 108 11.48 -11.81 -0.27
C ASP A 108 12.54 -12.56 -1.11
N LEU A 109 12.13 -13.50 -1.96
CA LEU A 109 13.00 -14.17 -2.95
C LEU A 109 13.48 -13.19 -4.03
N GLU A 110 12.59 -12.39 -4.58
CA GLU A 110 12.94 -11.33 -5.55
C GLU A 110 13.95 -10.34 -4.96
N ILE A 111 13.76 -9.92 -3.69
CA ILE A 111 14.72 -9.06 -2.98
C ILE A 111 16.07 -9.76 -2.80
N ARG A 112 16.07 -11.05 -2.44
CA ARG A 112 17.30 -11.85 -2.31
C ARG A 112 18.05 -11.92 -3.63
N GLN A 113 17.35 -12.30 -4.71
CA GLN A 113 17.93 -12.42 -6.04
C GLN A 113 18.55 -11.10 -6.48
N LYS A 114 17.81 -10.01 -6.35
CA LYS A 114 18.31 -8.67 -6.64
C LYS A 114 19.54 -8.27 -5.81
N CYS A 115 19.60 -8.65 -4.54
CA CYS A 115 20.78 -8.42 -3.70
C CYS A 115 22.00 -9.21 -4.19
N ILE A 116 21.81 -10.44 -4.68
CA ILE A 116 22.89 -11.27 -5.22
C ILE A 116 23.42 -10.67 -6.52
N GLU A 117 22.55 -10.32 -7.45
CA GLU A 117 22.90 -9.68 -8.73
C GLU A 117 23.66 -8.36 -8.54
N GLU A 118 23.34 -7.65 -7.46
CA GLU A 118 23.91 -6.34 -7.15
C GLU A 118 25.10 -6.39 -6.18
N ASP A 119 25.61 -7.59 -5.85
CA ASP A 119 26.66 -7.81 -4.83
C ASP A 119 26.36 -7.08 -3.51
N LYS A 120 25.09 -7.09 -3.08
CA LYS A 120 24.64 -6.47 -1.84
C LYS A 120 24.35 -7.51 -0.78
N SER A 121 24.62 -7.15 0.49
CA SER A 121 24.22 -8.00 1.61
C SER A 121 22.69 -8.14 1.69
N ILE A 122 22.20 -9.36 1.79
CA ILE A 122 20.78 -9.65 1.98
C ILE A 122 20.32 -9.06 3.32
N PRO A 123 19.21 -8.29 3.36
CA PRO A 123 18.69 -7.75 4.61
C PRO A 123 18.38 -8.85 5.61
N LYS A 124 18.88 -8.77 6.84
CA LYS A 124 18.73 -9.80 7.90
C LYS A 124 17.29 -10.28 8.06
N ARG A 125 16.31 -9.39 7.92
CA ARG A 125 14.89 -9.74 8.03
C ARG A 125 14.39 -10.57 6.83
N VAL A 126 14.94 -10.36 5.65
CA VAL A 126 14.62 -11.15 4.45
C VAL A 126 15.23 -12.52 4.58
N ALA A 127 16.53 -12.62 4.93
CA ALA A 127 17.20 -13.88 5.21
C ALA A 127 16.43 -14.69 6.26
N TYR A 128 16.12 -14.09 7.43
CA TYR A 128 15.34 -14.76 8.48
C TYR A 128 14.01 -15.32 7.97
N ARG A 129 13.23 -14.55 7.17
CA ARG A 129 11.93 -15.02 6.65
C ARG A 129 12.07 -16.11 5.58
N LEU A 130 13.18 -16.11 4.84
CA LEU A 130 13.47 -17.16 3.86
C LEU A 130 13.95 -18.46 4.54
N ASP A 131 14.66 -18.34 5.66
CA ASP A 131 15.18 -19.49 6.42
C ASP A 131 14.12 -20.16 7.31
N HIS A 132 12.95 -19.54 7.48
CA HIS A 132 11.90 -20.05 8.37
C HIS A 132 10.60 -20.31 7.60
N LYS A 133 9.87 -21.37 8.00
CA LYS A 133 8.53 -21.66 7.49
C LYS A 133 7.62 -20.43 7.69
N PRO A 134 6.87 -19.96 6.66
CA PRO A 134 5.90 -18.88 6.82
C PRO A 134 4.81 -19.24 7.84
N THR A 135 4.22 -18.22 8.45
CA THR A 135 3.10 -18.42 9.37
C THR A 135 1.81 -18.58 8.58
N MET A 136 1.06 -19.64 8.89
CA MET A 136 -0.27 -19.88 8.34
C MET A 136 -1.21 -18.68 8.57
N PRO A 137 -2.06 -18.31 7.62
CA PRO A 137 -3.05 -17.25 7.80
C PRO A 137 -3.95 -17.49 8.99
N ARG A 138 -4.28 -16.44 9.74
CA ARG A 138 -5.23 -16.51 10.86
C ARG A 138 -6.66 -16.34 10.34
N THR A 139 -7.52 -17.28 10.65
CA THR A 139 -8.90 -17.40 10.17
C THR A 139 -9.95 -17.00 11.20
N ALA A 140 -9.64 -17.11 12.50
CA ALA A 140 -10.58 -16.94 13.62
C ALA A 140 -11.38 -15.62 13.63
N LYS A 141 -10.90 -14.57 12.95
CA LYS A 141 -11.60 -13.29 12.79
C LYS A 141 -11.72 -12.88 11.33
N ALA A 142 -11.69 -13.84 10.43
CA ALA A 142 -11.90 -13.57 9.02
C ALA A 142 -13.33 -13.06 8.81
N ASN A 143 -13.47 -11.97 8.04
CA ASN A 143 -14.77 -11.53 7.56
C ASN A 143 -15.18 -12.43 6.38
N ALA A 144 -16.44 -12.79 6.27
CA ALA A 144 -16.89 -13.64 5.17
C ALA A 144 -17.00 -12.83 3.88
N GLU A 145 -16.31 -13.27 2.85
CA GLU A 145 -16.43 -12.75 1.49
C GLU A 145 -17.56 -13.49 0.76
N ILE A 146 -18.68 -12.82 0.58
CA ILE A 146 -19.91 -13.41 0.04
C ILE A 146 -20.13 -12.89 -1.38
N ASN A 147 -20.24 -13.80 -2.33
CA ASN A 147 -20.47 -13.46 -3.73
C ASN A 147 -21.97 -13.29 -4.06
N SER A 148 -22.28 -12.86 -5.28
CA SER A 148 -23.65 -12.61 -5.78
C SER A 148 -24.59 -13.82 -5.73
N ILE A 149 -24.07 -15.03 -5.61
CA ILE A 149 -24.90 -16.24 -5.51
C ILE A 149 -25.56 -16.31 -4.13
N CYS A 150 -24.86 -15.83 -3.09
CA CYS A 150 -25.31 -15.85 -1.70
C CYS A 150 -25.78 -14.50 -1.17
N CYS A 151 -25.70 -13.43 -1.95
CA CYS A 151 -26.25 -12.13 -1.55
C CYS A 151 -26.82 -11.35 -2.73
N SER A 152 -27.71 -10.42 -2.41
CA SER A 152 -28.15 -9.36 -3.32
C SER A 152 -28.25 -8.04 -2.57
N ILE A 153 -28.04 -6.94 -3.27
CA ILE A 153 -28.10 -5.58 -2.75
C ILE A 153 -29.22 -4.87 -3.50
N GLN A 154 -30.14 -4.28 -2.77
CA GLN A 154 -31.29 -3.55 -3.33
C GLN A 154 -31.38 -2.17 -2.71
N ASP A 155 -31.73 -1.17 -3.50
CA ASP A 155 -32.05 0.16 -2.99
C ASP A 155 -33.47 0.14 -2.41
N GLY A 156 -33.65 0.74 -1.26
CA GLY A 156 -34.94 0.83 -0.55
C GLY A 156 -35.63 2.15 -0.90
N ASP A 157 -36.38 2.15 -1.98
CA ASP A 157 -37.21 3.30 -2.35
C ASP A 157 -38.37 3.45 -1.39
N HIS A 158 -38.62 4.67 -0.91
CA HIS A 158 -39.74 5.04 0.00
C HIS A 158 -39.78 4.34 1.35
N THR A 159 -38.67 3.75 1.82
CA THR A 159 -38.58 3.13 3.15
C THR A 159 -37.67 3.89 4.10
N THR A 160 -37.80 3.60 5.41
CA THR A 160 -36.90 4.13 6.44
C THR A 160 -35.42 3.75 6.21
N PHE A 161 -35.19 2.69 5.46
CA PHE A 161 -33.86 2.16 5.15
C PHE A 161 -33.60 2.28 3.66
N SER A 162 -32.49 2.89 3.33
CA SER A 162 -32.12 3.24 1.96
C SER A 162 -31.45 2.09 1.18
N ILE A 163 -31.01 1.05 1.88
CA ILE A 163 -30.36 -0.12 1.28
C ILE A 163 -30.85 -1.37 2.01
N TRP A 164 -31.11 -2.41 1.24
CA TRP A 164 -31.42 -3.73 1.74
C TRP A 164 -30.40 -4.73 1.21
N VAL A 165 -29.84 -5.53 2.10
CA VAL A 165 -28.97 -6.65 1.71
C VAL A 165 -29.69 -7.93 2.07
N GLU A 166 -29.96 -8.72 1.05
CA GLU A 166 -30.46 -10.07 1.24
C GLU A 166 -29.29 -11.05 1.28
N LEU A 167 -29.19 -11.83 2.36
CA LEU A 167 -28.32 -12.99 2.46
C LEU A 167 -29.16 -14.23 2.24
N LYS A 168 -28.84 -14.98 1.19
CA LYS A 168 -29.60 -16.13 0.73
C LYS A 168 -28.75 -17.37 0.61
N SER A 169 -29.35 -18.54 0.72
CA SER A 169 -28.64 -19.82 0.63
C SER A 169 -27.41 -19.89 1.58
N MET A 170 -27.59 -19.42 2.81
CA MET A 170 -26.51 -19.44 3.83
C MET A 170 -26.31 -20.83 4.41
N PHE A 171 -27.43 -21.53 4.68
CA PHE A 171 -27.46 -22.79 5.42
C PHE A 171 -28.11 -23.90 4.61
N SER A 172 -27.75 -25.14 4.95
CA SER A 172 -28.35 -26.38 4.46
C SER A 172 -28.35 -27.37 5.61
N CYS A 173 -29.27 -27.16 6.58
CA CYS A 173 -29.46 -28.02 7.73
C CYS A 173 -30.88 -27.88 8.26
N ASP A 174 -31.32 -28.77 9.15
CA ASP A 174 -32.67 -28.82 9.66
C ASP A 174 -33.06 -27.61 10.53
N ASP A 175 -32.08 -26.93 11.14
CA ASP A 175 -32.28 -25.71 11.92
C ASP A 175 -32.81 -24.53 11.06
N TYR A 176 -32.64 -24.59 9.73
CA TYR A 176 -33.03 -23.54 8.80
C TYR A 176 -33.85 -24.10 7.63
N ALA A 177 -35.02 -23.56 7.39
CA ALA A 177 -35.87 -23.96 6.28
C ALA A 177 -35.15 -23.90 4.93
N ARG A 178 -35.46 -24.82 4.01
CA ARG A 178 -34.89 -24.80 2.66
C ARG A 178 -35.16 -23.45 1.99
N GLY A 179 -34.09 -22.82 1.47
CA GLY A 179 -34.19 -21.48 0.89
C GLY A 179 -34.18 -20.34 1.90
N TYR A 180 -33.82 -20.61 3.16
CA TYR A 180 -33.75 -19.59 4.19
C TYR A 180 -32.92 -18.38 3.73
N SER A 181 -33.52 -17.21 3.81
CA SER A 181 -32.86 -15.93 3.52
C SER A 181 -33.15 -14.90 4.60
N ILE A 182 -32.26 -13.97 4.79
CA ILE A 182 -32.45 -12.84 5.68
C ILE A 182 -32.24 -11.53 4.94
N GLN A 183 -33.16 -10.60 5.12
CA GLN A 183 -33.03 -9.24 4.62
C GLN A 183 -32.53 -8.32 5.73
N ILE A 184 -31.41 -7.66 5.51
CA ILE A 184 -30.76 -6.77 6.49
C ILE A 184 -30.97 -5.32 6.05
N PRO A 185 -31.66 -4.50 6.87
CA PRO A 185 -31.85 -3.08 6.57
C PRO A 185 -30.59 -2.29 6.89
N LEU A 186 -30.16 -1.45 5.97
CA LEU A 186 -29.00 -0.58 6.12
C LEU A 186 -29.37 0.88 5.83
N LYS A 187 -28.71 1.80 6.52
CA LYS A 187 -28.83 3.24 6.22
C LYS A 187 -27.69 3.66 5.32
N ARG A 188 -28.00 4.44 4.29
CA ARG A 188 -27.03 5.09 3.43
C ARG A 188 -26.17 6.06 4.25
N THR A 189 -24.90 6.13 3.96
CA THR A 189 -23.93 7.01 4.59
C THR A 189 -23.46 8.08 3.59
N LYS A 190 -22.91 9.19 4.07
CA LYS A 190 -22.29 10.21 3.20
C LYS A 190 -21.24 9.64 2.25
N MET A 191 -20.61 8.53 2.62
CA MET A 191 -19.64 7.86 1.75
C MET A 191 -20.32 7.08 0.63
N ASP A 192 -21.50 6.51 0.86
CA ASP A 192 -22.28 5.90 -0.22
C ASP A 192 -22.69 6.94 -1.25
N ASP A 193 -23.16 8.10 -0.79
CA ASP A 193 -23.55 9.19 -1.67
C ASP A 193 -22.34 9.66 -2.51
N LYS A 194 -21.17 9.78 -1.88
CA LYS A 194 -19.92 10.09 -2.59
C LYS A 194 -19.58 9.04 -3.66
N TRP A 195 -19.65 7.75 -3.34
CA TRP A 195 -19.25 6.69 -4.27
C TRP A 195 -20.31 6.39 -5.32
N ARG A 196 -21.56 6.74 -5.09
CA ARG A 196 -22.67 6.65 -6.05
C ARG A 196 -22.83 7.90 -6.92
N SER A 197 -22.15 9.01 -6.62
CA SER A 197 -22.18 10.20 -7.47
C SER A 197 -21.40 9.96 -8.76
N GLY A 198 -22.01 10.24 -9.91
CA GLY A 198 -21.43 9.99 -11.23
C GLY A 198 -21.38 8.50 -11.61
N GLU A 199 -20.52 8.18 -12.57
CA GLU A 199 -20.38 6.80 -13.06
C GLU A 199 -19.83 5.86 -11.98
N HIS A 200 -20.55 4.77 -11.74
CA HIS A 200 -20.16 3.77 -10.75
C HIS A 200 -20.88 2.45 -11.01
N GLU A 201 -20.32 1.37 -10.46
CA GLU A 201 -20.93 0.05 -10.38
C GLU A 201 -20.96 -0.39 -8.93
N VAL A 202 -22.12 -0.80 -8.41
CA VAL A 202 -22.22 -1.49 -7.12
C VAL A 202 -21.83 -2.94 -7.35
N LEU A 203 -20.71 -3.37 -6.77
CA LEU A 203 -20.27 -4.76 -6.94
C LEU A 203 -21.25 -5.70 -6.22
N PRO A 204 -21.60 -6.84 -6.85
CA PRO A 204 -22.62 -7.76 -6.33
C PRO A 204 -22.12 -8.61 -5.16
N SER A 205 -20.89 -8.45 -4.73
CA SER A 205 -20.28 -9.15 -3.60
C SER A 205 -20.09 -8.24 -2.41
N ILE A 206 -20.26 -8.79 -1.22
CA ILE A 206 -20.11 -8.09 0.05
C ILE A 206 -19.05 -8.72 0.94
N LEU A 207 -18.56 -7.94 1.92
CA LEU A 207 -17.76 -8.48 3.02
C LEU A 207 -18.58 -8.36 4.30
N LEU A 208 -18.89 -9.50 4.93
CA LEU A 208 -19.68 -9.59 6.14
C LEU A 208 -18.77 -9.77 7.36
N SER A 209 -18.88 -8.88 8.34
CA SER A 209 -18.20 -8.95 9.64
C SER A 209 -19.22 -9.16 10.77
N ASP A 210 -18.73 -9.34 12.00
CA ASP A 210 -19.58 -9.55 13.18
C ASP A 210 -20.58 -8.40 13.43
N ASP A 211 -20.24 -7.19 13.01
CA ASP A 211 -20.99 -5.96 13.33
C ASP A 211 -21.36 -5.11 12.10
N ALA A 212 -20.87 -5.47 10.91
CA ALA A 212 -21.08 -4.67 9.71
C ALA A 212 -21.11 -5.47 8.41
N ILE A 213 -21.77 -4.89 7.41
CA ILE A 213 -21.69 -5.27 6.00
C ILE A 213 -20.90 -4.19 5.27
N HIS A 214 -19.94 -4.61 4.44
CA HIS A 214 -19.18 -3.72 3.57
C HIS A 214 -19.63 -3.88 2.13
N ILE A 215 -20.16 -2.80 1.54
CA ILE A 215 -20.59 -2.72 0.14
C ILE A 215 -19.44 -2.12 -0.66
N ARG A 216 -19.16 -2.66 -1.83
CA ARG A 216 -18.06 -2.26 -2.71
C ARG A 216 -18.59 -1.53 -3.94
N TYR A 217 -17.88 -0.47 -4.31
CA TYR A 217 -18.17 0.35 -5.49
C TYR A 217 -16.95 0.36 -6.40
N ARG A 218 -17.15 0.03 -7.67
CA ARG A 218 -16.15 0.23 -8.73
C ARG A 218 -16.42 1.55 -9.42
N ARG A 219 -15.38 2.33 -9.66
CA ARG A 219 -15.46 3.61 -10.34
C ARG A 219 -14.36 3.71 -11.40
N PRO A 220 -14.62 4.37 -12.52
CA PRO A 220 -13.58 4.70 -13.47
C PRO A 220 -12.60 5.70 -12.84
N VAL A 221 -11.32 5.59 -13.22
CA VAL A 221 -10.33 6.64 -12.94
C VAL A 221 -10.59 7.78 -13.93
N PRO A 222 -10.79 9.02 -13.48
CA PRO A 222 -11.03 10.13 -14.38
C PRO A 222 -9.77 10.45 -15.21
N GLU A 223 -9.98 11.11 -16.35
CA GLU A 223 -8.88 11.63 -17.16
C GLU A 223 -8.16 12.77 -16.42
N CYS A 224 -6.84 12.76 -16.47
CA CYS A 224 -6.01 13.83 -15.91
C CYS A 224 -6.11 15.09 -16.75
N LYS A 225 -6.49 16.20 -16.13
CA LYS A 225 -6.63 17.52 -16.79
C LYS A 225 -5.54 18.52 -16.42
N GLY A 226 -4.64 18.14 -15.51
CA GLY A 226 -3.57 19.02 -15.05
C GLY A 226 -2.45 19.18 -16.08
N GLU A 227 -1.68 20.25 -15.96
CA GLU A 227 -0.58 20.58 -16.87
C GLU A 227 0.78 20.61 -16.16
N ARG A 228 0.79 20.87 -14.85
CA ARG A 228 2.02 21.05 -14.06
C ARG A 228 2.59 19.73 -13.60
N ILE A 229 3.90 19.68 -13.40
CA ILE A 229 4.58 18.57 -12.72
C ILE A 229 5.07 19.11 -11.38
N THR A 230 5.07 18.27 -10.34
CA THR A 230 5.66 18.60 -9.05
C THR A 230 6.42 17.43 -8.46
N GLY A 231 7.51 17.73 -7.78
CA GLY A 231 8.20 16.80 -6.88
C GLY A 231 7.73 16.98 -5.45
N LEU A 232 7.67 15.91 -4.68
CA LEU A 232 7.29 15.92 -3.27
C LEU A 232 8.38 15.26 -2.41
N ASP A 233 8.92 16.00 -1.46
CA ASP A 233 9.72 15.46 -0.36
C ASP A 233 8.82 15.11 0.84
N GLN A 234 9.14 14.01 1.53
CA GLN A 234 8.43 13.55 2.73
C GLN A 234 9.30 13.74 3.97
N GLY A 235 8.84 14.54 4.90
CA GLY A 235 9.60 14.88 6.11
C GLY A 235 8.86 14.60 7.42
N VAL A 236 9.63 14.55 8.51
CA VAL A 236 9.09 14.47 9.89
C VAL A 236 8.68 15.84 10.40
N ARG A 237 9.37 16.87 9.97
CA ARG A 237 9.12 18.28 10.32
C ARG A 237 7.89 18.80 9.57
N ARG A 238 7.95 18.74 8.26
CA ARG A 238 6.88 18.99 7.31
C ARG A 238 6.44 17.63 6.75
N MET A 239 5.16 17.38 6.65
CA MET A 239 4.69 16.08 6.16
C MET A 239 5.06 15.88 4.70
N LEU A 240 4.82 16.90 3.90
CA LEU A 240 5.18 17.00 2.49
C LEU A 240 5.64 18.43 2.19
N THR A 241 6.62 18.56 1.31
CA THR A 241 7.06 19.82 0.70
C THR A 241 7.06 19.63 -0.80
N ALA A 242 6.41 20.52 -1.54
CA ALA A 242 6.37 20.48 -3.00
C ALA A 242 7.51 21.30 -3.60
N SER A 243 7.84 21.01 -4.87
CA SER A 243 8.94 21.68 -5.59
C SER A 243 8.71 23.17 -5.87
N ASP A 244 7.49 23.67 -5.66
CA ASP A 244 7.12 25.09 -5.73
C ASP A 244 7.16 25.79 -4.36
N GLY A 245 7.73 25.14 -3.33
CA GLY A 245 7.81 25.65 -1.96
C GLY A 245 6.54 25.43 -1.13
N THR A 246 5.47 24.88 -1.70
CA THR A 246 4.22 24.60 -0.95
C THR A 246 4.46 23.55 0.12
N VAL A 247 4.11 23.88 1.37
CA VAL A 247 4.19 22.97 2.53
C VAL A 247 2.82 22.38 2.82
N ILE A 248 2.74 21.07 3.03
CA ILE A 248 1.47 20.38 3.25
C ILE A 248 1.52 19.61 4.58
N PRO A 249 0.63 19.90 5.52
CA PRO A 249 -0.24 21.09 5.54
C PRO A 249 0.56 22.36 5.81
N ASP A 250 0.01 23.50 5.47
CA ASP A 250 0.63 24.83 5.64
C ASP A 250 0.86 25.21 7.12
N GLU A 251 0.26 24.49 8.03
CA GLU A 251 0.30 24.74 9.50
C GLU A 251 1.65 24.40 10.18
N GLY A 252 2.78 24.48 9.49
CA GLY A 252 4.10 24.35 10.10
C GLY A 252 4.40 22.97 10.74
N HIS A 253 4.47 22.88 12.07
CA HIS A 253 4.97 21.69 12.78
C HIS A 253 3.89 20.70 13.26
N GLY A 254 2.65 20.80 12.83
CA GLY A 254 1.53 19.98 13.30
C GLY A 254 1.77 18.47 13.16
N PHE A 255 2.34 18.03 12.04
CA PHE A 255 2.67 16.62 11.81
C PHE A 255 3.68 16.08 12.83
N LYS A 256 4.73 16.84 13.13
CA LYS A 256 5.73 16.49 14.16
C LYS A 256 5.09 16.29 15.53
N HIS A 257 4.13 17.13 15.91
CA HIS A 257 3.39 16.98 17.16
C HIS A 257 2.57 15.69 17.21
N VAL A 258 1.90 15.33 16.13
CA VAL A 258 1.16 14.07 16.02
C VAL A 258 2.09 12.87 16.20
N LEU A 259 3.27 12.89 15.57
CA LEU A 259 4.29 11.84 15.72
C LEU A 259 4.84 11.75 17.14
N GLN A 260 5.12 12.89 17.78
CA GLN A 260 5.56 12.96 19.17
C GLN A 260 4.49 12.42 20.13
N LYS A 261 3.21 12.75 19.90
CA LYS A 261 2.09 12.22 20.66
C LYS A 261 2.04 10.69 20.64
N ILE A 262 2.21 10.09 19.45
CA ILE A 262 2.29 8.64 19.29
C ILE A 262 3.50 8.06 20.03
N ALA A 263 4.67 8.71 19.90
CA ALA A 263 5.92 8.26 20.51
C ALA A 263 5.85 8.17 22.03
N ARG A 264 5.04 9.04 22.68
CA ARG A 264 4.85 9.07 24.14
C ARG A 264 3.88 8.00 24.66
N LYS A 265 3.12 7.32 23.79
CA LYS A 265 2.12 6.33 24.21
C LYS A 265 2.71 4.91 24.30
N ARG A 266 2.22 4.10 25.25
CA ARG A 266 2.57 2.68 25.33
C ARG A 266 1.98 1.95 24.11
N ARG A 267 2.82 1.22 23.37
CA ARG A 267 2.38 0.42 22.22
C ARG A 267 1.26 -0.55 22.62
N GLY A 268 0.24 -0.69 21.77
CA GLY A 268 -0.91 -1.58 22.00
C GLY A 268 -2.01 -1.00 22.89
N SER A 269 -1.75 0.07 23.66
CA SER A 269 -2.77 0.69 24.50
C SER A 269 -3.91 1.34 23.70
N LYS A 270 -5.08 1.51 24.32
CA LYS A 270 -6.22 2.24 23.72
C LYS A 270 -5.81 3.67 23.29
N ALA A 271 -4.99 4.34 24.09
CA ALA A 271 -4.46 5.68 23.80
C ALA A 271 -3.52 5.67 22.56
N TYR A 272 -2.67 4.64 22.43
CA TYR A 272 -1.81 4.46 21.26
C TYR A 272 -2.64 4.24 19.98
N LYS A 273 -3.65 3.37 20.03
CA LYS A 273 -4.55 3.11 18.89
C LYS A 273 -5.31 4.38 18.46
N ARG A 274 -5.79 5.19 19.44
CA ARG A 274 -6.43 6.49 19.15
C ARG A 274 -5.46 7.46 18.47
N ALA A 275 -4.22 7.56 18.95
CA ALA A 275 -3.21 8.44 18.35
C ALA A 275 -2.81 8.00 16.94
N LEU A 276 -2.80 6.68 16.62
CA LEU A 276 -2.62 6.19 15.26
C LEU A 276 -3.78 6.57 14.34
N LYS A 277 -5.02 6.52 14.83
CA LYS A 277 -6.21 6.97 14.08
C LYS A 277 -6.16 8.48 13.82
N GLU A 278 -5.74 9.25 14.81
CA GLU A 278 -5.53 10.71 14.69
C GLU A 278 -4.49 11.02 13.60
N ARG A 279 -3.34 10.33 13.59
CA ARG A 279 -2.35 10.46 12.51
C ARG A 279 -2.96 10.15 11.14
N LYS A 280 -3.73 9.06 11.03
CA LYS A 280 -4.40 8.71 9.78
C LYS A 280 -5.31 9.85 9.32
N ASN A 281 -6.15 10.36 10.21
CA ASN A 281 -7.07 11.45 9.90
C ASN A 281 -6.32 12.72 9.50
N TYR A 282 -5.23 13.06 10.21
CA TYR A 282 -4.37 14.21 9.90
C TYR A 282 -3.81 14.12 8.49
N VAL A 283 -3.18 12.97 8.13
CA VAL A 283 -2.62 12.76 6.79
C VAL A 283 -3.67 12.91 5.70
N PHE A 284 -4.82 12.24 5.84
CA PHE A 284 -5.87 12.31 4.83
C PHE A 284 -6.50 13.70 4.71
N HIS A 285 -6.68 14.40 5.85
CA HIS A 285 -7.21 15.76 5.86
C HIS A 285 -6.26 16.73 5.17
N SER A 286 -4.98 16.71 5.52
CA SER A 286 -3.97 17.60 4.94
C SER A 286 -3.85 17.43 3.42
N ILE A 287 -3.80 16.18 2.94
CA ILE A 287 -3.74 15.90 1.50
C ILE A 287 -5.00 16.37 0.78
N LYS A 288 -6.16 16.29 1.43
CA LYS A 288 -7.42 16.74 0.83
C LYS A 288 -7.53 18.25 0.66
N GLN A 289 -6.80 19.05 1.44
CA GLN A 289 -6.84 20.52 1.38
C GLN A 289 -6.14 21.08 0.13
N VAL A 290 -5.28 20.31 -0.51
CA VAL A 290 -4.53 20.73 -1.69
C VAL A 290 -5.34 20.46 -2.97
N ASP A 291 -5.31 21.40 -3.90
CA ASP A 291 -5.84 21.20 -5.24
C ASP A 291 -4.81 20.47 -6.11
N TRP A 292 -4.94 19.14 -6.15
CA TRP A 292 -4.07 18.29 -6.96
C TRP A 292 -4.46 18.24 -8.44
N SER A 293 -5.61 18.79 -8.83
CA SER A 293 -6.11 18.71 -10.20
C SER A 293 -5.28 19.53 -11.20
N VAL A 294 -4.47 20.46 -10.70
CA VAL A 294 -3.56 21.30 -11.52
C VAL A 294 -2.34 20.54 -12.03
N TYR A 295 -2.05 19.36 -11.46
CA TYR A 295 -0.87 18.57 -11.83
C TYR A 295 -1.21 17.47 -12.83
N LYS A 296 -0.32 17.25 -13.81
CA LYS A 296 -0.34 16.10 -14.74
C LYS A 296 0.51 14.93 -14.26
N LEU A 297 1.44 15.19 -13.33
CA LEU A 297 2.34 14.17 -12.75
C LEU A 297 2.85 14.65 -11.39
N ILE A 298 2.91 13.72 -10.43
CA ILE A 298 3.50 13.95 -9.11
C ILE A 298 4.63 12.94 -8.90
N ASN A 299 5.84 13.45 -8.68
CA ASN A 299 7.00 12.64 -8.31
C ASN A 299 7.15 12.62 -6.81
N LEU A 300 7.00 11.47 -6.19
CA LEU A 300 7.11 11.29 -4.75
C LEU A 300 8.42 10.57 -4.41
N GLU A 301 9.23 11.14 -3.52
CA GLU A 301 10.41 10.45 -3.03
C GLU A 301 10.07 9.09 -2.40
N ARG A 302 10.77 8.05 -2.85
CA ARG A 302 10.67 6.70 -2.30
C ARG A 302 11.58 6.54 -1.08
N HIS A 303 11.01 6.57 0.09
CA HIS A 303 11.75 6.26 1.31
C HIS A 303 11.83 4.76 1.57
N PHE A 304 12.98 4.17 1.25
CA PHE A 304 13.33 2.84 1.70
C PHE A 304 13.67 2.86 3.20
N ASP A 305 12.77 2.29 4.02
CA ASP A 305 13.03 1.91 5.42
C ASP A 305 13.86 2.90 6.28
N ILE A 306 13.33 4.10 6.52
CA ILE A 306 13.86 5.04 7.55
C ILE A 306 14.04 4.33 8.93
N LYS A 307 13.46 3.15 9.09
CA LYS A 307 13.42 2.37 10.34
C LYS A 307 14.58 1.39 10.50
N ARG A 308 15.63 1.46 9.68
CA ARG A 308 16.78 0.55 9.79
C ARG A 308 17.73 1.03 10.87
N GLY A 309 17.79 0.30 11.98
CA GLY A 309 18.78 0.43 13.02
C GLY A 309 18.24 0.31 14.44
N ARG A 310 19.08 -0.22 15.36
CA ARG A 310 18.76 -0.37 16.80
C ARG A 310 18.47 0.99 17.50
N LYS A 311 18.89 2.11 16.90
CA LYS A 311 18.80 3.47 17.47
C LYS A 311 17.69 4.34 16.83
N THR A 312 16.74 3.77 16.10
CA THR A 312 15.63 4.54 15.54
C THR A 312 14.76 5.12 16.65
N SER A 313 14.57 6.43 16.66
CA SER A 313 13.73 7.09 17.66
C SER A 313 12.27 6.62 17.57
N ARG A 314 11.57 6.63 18.69
CA ARG A 314 10.14 6.26 18.73
C ARG A 314 9.29 7.15 17.82
N MET A 315 9.68 8.41 17.64
CA MET A 315 9.02 9.36 16.74
C MET A 315 9.20 8.94 15.27
N LEU A 316 10.42 8.60 14.84
CA LEU A 316 10.67 8.08 13.49
C LEU A 316 9.94 6.74 13.24
N THR A 317 9.79 5.91 14.29
CA THR A 317 8.97 4.70 14.20
C THR A 317 7.48 5.01 13.98
N ALA A 318 7.01 6.16 14.45
CA ALA A 318 5.63 6.62 14.25
C ALA A 318 5.39 7.23 12.87
N PHE A 319 6.45 7.62 12.15
CA PHE A 319 6.35 8.08 10.76
C PHE A 319 5.94 6.93 9.83
N SER A 320 5.06 7.19 8.87
CA SER A 320 4.50 6.15 8.00
C SER A 320 4.39 6.62 6.55
N ASN A 321 5.48 6.42 5.78
CA ASN A 321 5.49 6.63 4.33
C ASN A 321 4.34 5.89 3.62
N PRO A 322 4.07 4.60 3.91
CA PRO A 322 2.99 3.90 3.24
C PRO A 322 1.61 4.55 3.44
N GLN A 323 1.40 5.23 4.57
CA GLN A 323 0.13 5.91 4.83
C GLN A 323 0.01 7.21 4.03
N ILE A 324 1.10 8.00 3.94
CA ILE A 324 1.15 9.22 3.14
C ILE A 324 0.99 8.87 1.66
N ARG A 325 1.78 7.92 1.16
CA ARG A 325 1.70 7.42 -0.22
C ARG A 325 0.29 6.94 -0.58
N ASN A 326 -0.30 6.11 0.27
CA ASN A 326 -1.66 5.60 0.03
C ASN A 326 -2.71 6.72 -0.01
N ALA A 327 -2.59 7.71 0.88
CA ALA A 327 -3.51 8.84 0.90
C ALA A 327 -3.35 9.75 -0.34
N LEU A 328 -2.10 9.99 -0.78
CA LEU A 328 -1.81 10.65 -2.05
C LEU A 328 -2.39 9.87 -3.22
N TYR A 329 -2.05 8.59 -3.37
CA TYR A 329 -2.52 7.74 -4.46
C TYR A 329 -4.05 7.74 -4.56
N MET A 330 -4.74 7.59 -3.42
CA MET A 330 -6.20 7.65 -3.38
C MET A 330 -6.75 8.99 -3.85
N ARG A 331 -6.12 10.09 -3.47
CA ARG A 331 -6.60 11.43 -3.81
C ARG A 331 -6.21 11.84 -5.21
N THR A 332 -4.97 11.59 -5.63
CA THR A 332 -4.43 12.06 -6.92
C THR A 332 -4.75 11.08 -8.04
N THR A 333 -4.35 9.81 -7.91
CA THR A 333 -4.48 8.83 -8.99
C THR A 333 -5.92 8.35 -9.16
N GLU A 334 -6.58 7.93 -8.06
CA GLU A 334 -7.90 7.33 -8.20
C GLU A 334 -9.02 8.37 -8.34
N GLU A 335 -8.98 9.47 -7.57
CA GLU A 335 -10.06 10.48 -7.59
C GLU A 335 -9.87 11.55 -8.68
N LEU A 336 -8.64 11.80 -9.16
CA LEU A 336 -8.32 12.87 -10.10
C LEU A 336 -7.58 12.42 -11.37
N GLY A 337 -7.19 11.15 -11.47
CA GLY A 337 -6.46 10.62 -12.62
C GLY A 337 -5.00 11.10 -12.73
N VAL A 338 -4.49 11.79 -11.71
CA VAL A 338 -3.11 12.32 -11.70
C VAL A 338 -2.14 11.21 -11.32
N PRO A 339 -1.20 10.83 -12.19
CA PRO A 339 -0.21 9.80 -11.89
C PRO A 339 0.66 10.17 -10.70
N LEU A 340 0.92 9.20 -9.81
CA LEU A 340 1.87 9.29 -8.72
C LEU A 340 3.06 8.37 -9.03
N GLN A 341 4.20 8.95 -9.37
CA GLN A 341 5.44 8.23 -9.66
C GLN A 341 6.35 8.25 -8.45
N GLU A 342 6.89 7.10 -8.07
CA GLU A 342 7.91 7.04 -7.02
C GLU A 342 9.29 7.18 -7.64
N VAL A 343 10.08 8.16 -7.16
CA VAL A 343 11.45 8.43 -7.57
C VAL A 343 12.44 8.11 -6.46
N ASP A 344 13.69 7.83 -6.81
CA ASP A 344 14.72 7.50 -5.84
C ASP A 344 15.05 8.70 -4.95
N ASN A 345 15.31 8.46 -3.68
CA ASN A 345 15.62 9.52 -2.70
C ASN A 345 17.12 9.65 -2.40
N VAL A 346 17.96 8.90 -3.09
CA VAL A 346 19.41 8.91 -2.84
C VAL A 346 19.98 10.26 -3.31
N CYS A 347 20.59 10.99 -2.37
CA CYS A 347 21.23 12.29 -2.60
C CYS A 347 20.30 13.45 -2.98
N ASN A 348 18.96 13.30 -3.11
CA ASN A 348 18.08 14.40 -3.48
C ASN A 348 18.24 15.64 -2.57
N SER A 349 18.32 15.46 -1.27
CA SER A 349 18.56 16.56 -0.33
C SER A 349 20.02 17.01 -0.22
N LEU A 350 20.94 16.50 -1.04
CA LEU A 350 22.36 16.82 -1.07
C LEU A 350 22.85 17.34 -2.43
N ARG A 351 22.04 17.15 -3.49
CA ARG A 351 22.29 17.62 -4.84
C ARG A 351 21.87 19.07 -4.96
N CYS A 352 22.71 19.93 -5.47
CA CYS A 352 22.36 21.29 -5.82
C CYS A 352 21.46 21.30 -7.06
N PRO A 353 20.28 21.91 -7.01
CA PRO A 353 19.39 21.96 -8.17
C PRO A 353 19.97 22.85 -9.30
N MET A 354 20.85 23.79 -8.98
CA MET A 354 21.40 24.75 -9.93
C MET A 354 22.54 24.17 -10.79
N ASP A 355 23.51 23.50 -10.15
CA ASP A 355 24.72 23.02 -10.83
C ASP A 355 24.87 21.48 -10.79
N GLY A 356 23.96 20.76 -10.15
CA GLY A 356 24.02 19.31 -10.03
C GLY A 356 25.10 18.77 -9.06
N TRP A 357 25.79 19.65 -8.32
CA TRP A 357 26.84 19.26 -7.39
C TRP A 357 26.31 18.52 -6.17
N VAL A 358 26.80 17.30 -5.93
CA VAL A 358 26.45 16.46 -4.79
C VAL A 358 27.62 16.41 -3.81
N HIS A 359 27.43 16.91 -2.60
CA HIS A 359 28.44 16.88 -1.58
C HIS A 359 27.87 16.86 -0.16
N VAL A 360 28.54 16.17 0.80
CA VAL A 360 28.09 16.10 2.20
C VAL A 360 28.00 17.47 2.89
N LYS A 361 28.89 18.42 2.48
CA LYS A 361 28.88 19.78 3.04
C LYS A 361 27.70 20.64 2.59
N ASN A 362 27.01 20.26 1.53
CA ASN A 362 25.81 20.98 1.07
C ASN A 362 24.70 21.00 2.13
N ARG A 363 24.67 20.01 3.01
CA ARG A 363 23.73 19.94 4.13
C ARG A 363 24.48 19.70 5.45
N PRO A 364 25.13 20.72 6.02
CA PRO A 364 25.96 20.59 7.20
C PRO A 364 25.09 20.07 8.38
N ARG A 365 25.60 19.05 9.08
CA ARG A 365 24.94 18.42 10.24
C ARG A 365 23.53 17.88 9.97
N LYS A 366 23.17 17.59 8.71
CA LYS A 366 21.80 17.22 8.31
C LYS A 366 20.74 18.25 8.77
N GLY A 367 21.15 19.52 8.74
CA GLY A 367 20.29 20.65 9.09
C GLY A 367 19.14 20.87 8.10
N VAL A 368 18.34 21.87 8.39
CA VAL A 368 17.22 22.29 7.54
C VAL A 368 17.66 23.20 6.39
N VAL A 369 18.84 23.78 6.49
CA VAL A 369 19.40 24.67 5.46
C VAL A 369 20.30 23.86 4.54
N PHE A 370 20.04 23.96 3.25
CA PHE A 370 20.92 23.54 2.17
C PHE A 370 21.80 24.73 1.76
N ARG A 371 23.07 24.49 1.55
CA ARG A 371 24.01 25.48 0.98
C ARG A 371 25.00 24.76 0.07
N CYS A 372 24.93 25.00 -1.21
CA CYS A 372 25.90 24.45 -2.15
C CYS A 372 27.30 24.98 -1.84
N CYS A 373 28.24 24.07 -1.59
CA CYS A 373 29.63 24.46 -1.32
C CYS A 373 30.41 24.82 -2.60
N LYS A 374 29.80 24.67 -3.80
CA LYS A 374 30.39 25.00 -5.09
C LYS A 374 29.87 26.31 -5.65
N CYS A 375 28.55 26.44 -5.90
CA CYS A 375 27.96 27.66 -6.48
C CYS A 375 27.40 28.64 -5.44
N GLY A 376 27.34 28.26 -4.15
CA GLY A 376 26.80 29.12 -3.09
C GLY A 376 25.25 29.16 -2.97
N TYR A 377 24.49 28.45 -3.82
CA TYR A 377 23.04 28.40 -3.74
C TYR A 377 22.57 27.99 -2.34
N VAL A 378 21.57 28.69 -1.80
CA VAL A 378 21.04 28.47 -0.44
C VAL A 378 19.53 28.34 -0.49
N ASP A 379 18.99 27.31 0.18
CA ASP A 379 17.56 27.08 0.28
C ASP A 379 17.20 26.17 1.47
N ASP A 380 15.89 25.90 1.69
CA ASP A 380 15.44 24.87 2.62
C ASP A 380 15.74 23.48 2.04
N ALA A 381 16.28 22.59 2.86
CA ALA A 381 16.69 21.27 2.41
C ALA A 381 15.52 20.35 1.98
N ASP A 382 14.33 20.57 2.52
CA ASP A 382 13.11 19.82 2.14
C ASP A 382 12.62 20.33 0.76
N GLU A 383 12.76 21.65 0.46
CA GLU A 383 12.46 22.22 -0.86
C GLU A 383 13.45 21.73 -1.92
N VAL A 384 14.75 21.73 -1.60
CA VAL A 384 15.77 21.16 -2.49
C VAL A 384 15.49 19.68 -2.79
N GLY A 385 15.07 18.90 -1.80
CA GLY A 385 14.65 17.50 -2.01
C GLY A 385 13.50 17.39 -2.99
N ALA A 386 12.47 18.22 -2.83
CA ALA A 386 11.31 18.26 -3.71
C ALA A 386 11.65 18.72 -5.14
N ILE A 387 12.48 19.75 -5.30
CA ILE A 387 12.97 20.22 -6.61
C ILE A 387 13.72 19.08 -7.32
N ASN A 388 14.64 18.41 -6.64
CA ASN A 388 15.37 17.29 -7.22
C ASN A 388 14.47 16.11 -7.57
N ALA A 389 13.42 15.83 -6.77
CA ALA A 389 12.40 14.83 -7.12
C ALA A 389 11.64 15.23 -8.40
N ASN A 390 11.39 16.53 -8.63
CA ASN A 390 10.76 17.02 -9.85
C ASN A 390 11.64 16.80 -11.09
N LEU A 391 12.96 17.03 -10.96
CA LEU A 391 13.92 16.93 -12.06
C LEU A 391 14.03 15.52 -12.68
N HIS A 392 13.60 14.46 -11.97
CA HIS A 392 13.48 13.12 -12.56
C HIS A 392 12.54 13.08 -13.76
N SER A 393 11.51 13.92 -13.81
CA SER A 393 10.64 14.07 -14.97
C SER A 393 11.26 14.88 -16.11
N GLU A 394 12.34 15.58 -15.84
CA GLU A 394 13.11 16.39 -16.80
C GLU A 394 14.35 15.64 -17.31
N GLY A 395 14.45 14.33 -17.01
CA GLY A 395 15.51 13.47 -17.52
C GLY A 395 16.66 13.23 -16.52
N LEU A 396 16.55 13.68 -15.27
CA LEU A 396 17.56 13.31 -14.27
C LEU A 396 17.55 11.80 -14.05
N PRO A 397 18.67 11.07 -14.24
CA PRO A 397 18.70 9.62 -14.17
C PRO A 397 18.25 9.08 -12.81
N ASP A 398 17.24 8.21 -12.84
CA ASP A 398 16.79 7.43 -11.67
C ASP A 398 17.58 6.11 -11.64
N CYS A 399 18.86 6.20 -11.33
CA CYS A 399 19.75 5.06 -11.32
C CYS A 399 20.31 4.84 -9.91
N SER A 400 19.53 4.13 -9.08
CA SER A 400 19.84 3.91 -7.67
C SER A 400 21.24 3.26 -7.45
N HIS A 401 21.69 2.41 -8.38
CA HIS A 401 22.99 1.72 -8.30
C HIS A 401 24.15 2.61 -8.63
N ALA A 402 24.09 3.26 -9.78
CA ALA A 402 25.13 4.17 -10.22
C ALA A 402 25.30 5.33 -9.25
N LEU A 403 24.17 5.90 -8.78
CA LEU A 403 24.16 6.98 -7.82
C LEU A 403 24.72 6.54 -6.45
N VAL A 404 24.35 5.36 -5.95
CA VAL A 404 24.91 4.82 -4.70
C VAL A 404 26.40 4.54 -4.83
N PHE A 405 26.85 4.07 -5.99
CA PHE A 405 28.25 3.83 -6.27
C PHE A 405 29.02 5.16 -6.31
N ALA A 406 28.58 6.14 -7.10
CA ALA A 406 29.17 7.48 -7.16
C ALA A 406 29.22 8.12 -5.76
N TRP A 407 28.14 8.03 -4.98
CA TRP A 407 28.10 8.50 -3.61
C TRP A 407 29.11 7.80 -2.69
N LYS A 408 29.23 6.49 -2.75
CA LYS A 408 30.21 5.75 -1.94
C LYS A 408 31.65 6.18 -2.25
N LEU A 409 31.95 6.37 -3.51
CA LEU A 409 33.28 6.70 -3.99
C LEU A 409 33.62 8.17 -3.73
N HIS A 410 32.72 9.08 -4.03
CA HIS A 410 32.95 10.52 -4.07
C HIS A 410 32.28 11.36 -2.98
N LYS A 411 31.65 10.78 -1.96
CA LYS A 411 30.93 11.54 -0.90
C LYS A 411 31.77 12.60 -0.18
N LYS A 412 33.12 12.47 -0.16
CA LYS A 412 34.02 13.41 0.49
C LYS A 412 34.61 14.45 -0.47
N SER A 413 34.81 14.10 -1.73
CA SER A 413 35.32 14.99 -2.78
C SER A 413 34.19 15.72 -3.51
N GLY A 414 33.01 15.12 -3.59
CA GLY A 414 31.88 15.58 -4.37
C GLY A 414 31.84 14.97 -5.78
N PHE A 415 30.70 15.10 -6.44
CA PHE A 415 30.52 14.71 -7.83
C PHE A 415 29.34 15.47 -8.42
N PHE A 416 29.27 15.56 -9.74
CA PHE A 416 28.13 16.08 -10.45
C PHE A 416 27.15 14.96 -10.79
N TRP A 417 25.87 15.21 -10.58
CA TRP A 417 24.75 14.40 -11.04
C TRP A 417 23.88 15.25 -11.95
N THR A 418 23.96 15.00 -13.24
CA THR A 418 23.27 15.73 -14.31
C THR A 418 22.39 14.79 -15.13
N ASN A 419 21.66 15.33 -16.08
CA ASN A 419 20.86 14.54 -17.02
C ASN A 419 21.73 13.63 -17.92
N GLU A 420 23.00 13.99 -18.09
CA GLU A 420 23.99 13.21 -18.87
C GLU A 420 24.62 12.07 -18.05
N GLY A 421 24.47 12.06 -16.72
CA GLY A 421 25.02 11.05 -15.83
C GLY A 421 25.78 11.59 -14.64
N PHE A 422 26.80 10.84 -14.23
CA PHE A 422 27.61 11.15 -13.04
C PHE A 422 29.05 11.48 -13.47
N PHE A 423 29.58 12.59 -12.95
CA PHE A 423 30.92 13.07 -13.28
C PHE A 423 31.68 13.44 -12.02
N ASP A 424 33.00 13.20 -12.00
CA ASP A 424 33.87 13.65 -10.91
C ASP A 424 34.03 15.18 -10.93
N GLU A 425 34.79 15.71 -9.95
CA GLU A 425 35.05 17.16 -9.85
C GLU A 425 35.78 17.74 -11.08
N LYS A 426 36.49 16.90 -11.83
CA LYS A 426 37.22 17.27 -13.05
C LYS A 426 36.39 17.12 -14.32
N GLY A 427 35.17 16.65 -14.22
CA GLY A 427 34.26 16.41 -15.34
C GLY A 427 34.47 15.04 -16.02
N ASN A 428 35.25 14.13 -15.44
CA ASN A 428 35.37 12.78 -15.99
C ASN A 428 34.12 11.92 -15.62
N PRO A 429 33.59 11.12 -16.57
CA PRO A 429 32.44 10.29 -16.28
C PRO A 429 32.77 9.20 -15.25
N ILE A 430 31.90 9.03 -14.27
CA ILE A 430 31.99 7.97 -13.25
C ILE A 430 31.32 6.72 -13.81
N SER A 431 32.12 5.81 -14.35
CA SER A 431 31.64 4.55 -14.92
C SER A 431 31.28 3.56 -13.82
N VAL A 432 30.05 3.05 -13.84
CA VAL A 432 29.62 1.89 -13.03
C VAL A 432 29.97 0.63 -13.81
N VAL A 433 31.02 -0.05 -13.39
CA VAL A 433 31.37 -1.37 -13.96
C VAL A 433 30.25 -2.34 -13.61
N GLY A 434 29.42 -2.74 -14.61
CA GLY A 434 28.34 -3.71 -14.42
C GLY A 434 27.04 -3.48 -15.18
N SER A 435 26.85 -2.35 -15.87
CA SER A 435 25.73 -2.24 -16.81
C SER A 435 26.16 -2.76 -18.17
N SER A 436 25.77 -3.99 -18.52
CA SER A 436 25.81 -4.49 -19.87
C SER A 436 24.94 -3.59 -20.76
N GLN A 437 25.50 -2.56 -21.35
CA GLN A 437 24.99 -2.00 -22.57
C GLN A 437 25.21 -3.06 -23.63
N SER A 438 24.16 -3.69 -24.10
CA SER A 438 24.19 -4.43 -25.36
C SER A 438 24.66 -3.45 -26.42
N PRO A 439 25.74 -3.74 -27.15
CA PRO A 439 26.11 -2.93 -28.29
C PRO A 439 25.02 -3.11 -29.35
N THR A 440 24.20 -2.10 -29.57
CA THR A 440 23.43 -2.02 -30.82
C THR A 440 24.44 -1.94 -31.93
N GLY A 441 24.74 -3.12 -32.46
CA GLY A 441 25.63 -3.33 -33.59
C GLY A 441 25.11 -2.65 -34.84
N LEU A 442 25.98 -1.90 -35.42
CA LEU A 442 26.04 -1.60 -36.82
C LEU A 442 25.83 -2.86 -37.68
N LYS A 443 24.85 -2.89 -38.51
CA LYS A 443 24.81 -2.99 -39.98
C LYS A 443 23.39 -3.25 -40.42
#